data_2dc87685b50161e4970237ab67c9d095
#
_entry.id   2dc87685b50161e4970237ab67c9d095
#
_cell.length_a   1.000
_cell.length_b   1.000
_cell.length_c   1.000
_cell.angle_alpha   90.00
_cell.angle_beta   90.00
_cell.angle_gamma   90.00
#
_symmetry.space_group_name_H-M   'P 1'
#
loop_
_entity.id
_entity.type
_entity.pdbx_description
1 polymer ?
#
loop_
_entity_poly.entity_id
_entity_poly.type
_entity_poly.pdbx_seq_one_letter_code
_entity_poly.pdbx_strand_id
1 'polypeptide(L)'
;MSSEKPRGKRRKAGKAPAGKGDAGKGGAGKARSSKPGSGKRGQARRGGGRTAARERSAGGVVVRGDEVVVIVPSRRASDGSKVVALPKGHIDPGENALQAATREVREETGIVAEPVTELGETRYWYRRDGRTIPKSVAFYLFEYIEGDTADHDDEVEKAWWIPLSDARSELSHAAEREMVAKAAQYLEGEGKAR
;
A
#
# COMPACT_ATOMS: atom_id res chain seq x y z
N MET A 1 -30.07 -15.05 -44.71
CA MET A 1 -30.68 -16.16 -43.96
C MET A 1 -30.24 -15.93 -42.51
N SER A 2 -31.07 -15.29 -41.81
CA SER A 2 -31.89 -15.70 -40.62
C SER A 2 -31.00 -15.85 -39.39
N SER A 3 -30.96 -14.85 -38.53
CA SER A 3 -31.81 -14.52 -37.39
C SER A 3 -31.87 -15.64 -36.35
N GLU A 4 -31.39 -15.34 -35.13
CA GLU A 4 -32.26 -15.59 -33.98
C GLU A 4 -31.62 -15.02 -32.68
N LYS A 5 -32.36 -14.11 -32.03
CA LYS A 5 -32.28 -13.77 -30.60
C LYS A 5 -33.33 -14.59 -29.84
N PRO A 6 -33.14 -14.87 -28.56
CA PRO A 6 -34.19 -14.70 -27.57
C PRO A 6 -33.75 -13.82 -26.39
N ARG A 7 -34.48 -12.74 -26.08
CA ARG A 7 -35.58 -12.50 -25.12
C ARG A 7 -35.34 -13.24 -23.79
N GLY A 8 -35.00 -12.63 -22.68
CA GLY A 8 -35.79 -11.70 -21.90
C GLY A 8 -36.54 -12.44 -20.78
N LYS A 9 -36.14 -12.36 -19.51
CA LYS A 9 -37.07 -12.57 -18.37
C LYS A 9 -36.84 -11.52 -17.27
N ARG A 10 -37.95 -10.84 -17.04
CA ARG A 10 -38.21 -9.80 -16.03
C ARG A 10 -38.59 -10.42 -14.67
N ARG A 11 -38.30 -9.60 -13.60
CA ARG A 11 -39.05 -9.39 -12.36
C ARG A 11 -39.00 -10.44 -11.26
N LYS A 12 -38.63 -10.01 -10.03
CA LYS A 12 -39.64 -9.73 -8.97
C LYS A 12 -39.01 -8.90 -7.84
N ALA A 13 -39.70 -7.84 -7.51
CA ALA A 13 -39.56 -7.06 -6.29
C ALA A 13 -40.24 -7.77 -5.11
N GLY A 14 -39.75 -7.61 -3.91
CA GLY A 14 -40.36 -8.03 -2.67
C GLY A 14 -39.87 -7.06 -1.57
N LYS A 15 -40.56 -6.07 -1.25
CA LYS A 15 -41.57 -5.72 -0.22
C LYS A 15 -41.05 -5.93 1.22
N ALA A 16 -40.77 -4.80 1.87
CA ALA A 16 -40.56 -4.66 3.32
C ALA A 16 -41.81 -4.94 4.12
N PRO A 17 -41.73 -5.18 5.43
CA PRO A 17 -42.71 -4.64 6.34
C PRO A 17 -42.13 -3.77 7.45
N ALA A 18 -42.86 -2.71 7.71
CA ALA A 18 -42.75 -1.82 8.86
C ALA A 18 -43.39 -2.48 10.09
N GLY A 19 -42.84 -2.24 11.26
CA GLY A 19 -43.41 -2.60 12.54
C GLY A 19 -43.24 -1.47 13.56
N LYS A 20 -44.37 -0.93 13.98
CA LYS A 20 -44.61 0.17 14.91
C LYS A 20 -44.41 -0.25 16.37
N GLY A 21 -43.95 0.72 17.18
CA GLY A 21 -44.61 1.19 18.42
C GLY A 21 -44.34 0.39 19.68
N ASP A 22 -43.86 1.01 20.72
CA ASP A 22 -44.73 1.42 21.80
C ASP A 22 -44.01 2.30 22.83
N ALA A 23 -44.74 3.21 23.42
CA ALA A 23 -44.35 4.17 24.42
C ALA A 23 -44.68 3.66 25.80
N GLY A 24 -43.82 3.83 26.79
CA GLY A 24 -44.07 3.49 28.18
C GLY A 24 -43.49 4.52 29.15
N LYS A 25 -44.37 5.24 29.77
CA LYS A 25 -44.25 6.31 30.76
C LYS A 25 -43.63 5.87 32.11
N GLY A 26 -42.89 6.78 32.74
CA GLY A 26 -43.24 7.31 34.07
C GLY A 26 -42.58 6.62 35.27
N GLY A 27 -41.91 7.42 36.09
CA GLY A 27 -41.55 7.05 37.45
C GLY A 27 -40.60 8.01 38.12
N ALA A 28 -41.14 9.08 38.70
CA ALA A 28 -40.42 9.98 39.59
C ALA A 28 -40.24 9.34 40.98
N GLY A 29 -39.11 9.57 41.66
CA GLY A 29 -39.03 9.18 43.05
C GLY A 29 -37.66 9.40 43.73
N LYS A 30 -37.54 10.55 44.40
CA LYS A 30 -36.89 10.80 45.70
C LYS A 30 -35.36 10.82 45.80
N ALA A 31 -34.93 12.03 46.03
CA ALA A 31 -33.68 12.43 46.68
C ALA A 31 -33.50 11.76 48.07
N ARG A 32 -32.28 11.30 48.35
CA ARG A 32 -31.72 11.22 49.69
C ARG A 32 -30.24 11.57 49.67
N SER A 33 -29.94 12.55 50.49
CA SER A 33 -28.64 13.08 50.86
C SER A 33 -27.76 12.06 51.60
N SER A 34 -26.48 12.19 51.44
CA SER A 34 -25.46 12.22 52.48
C SER A 34 -24.24 11.30 52.23
N LYS A 35 -23.16 11.79 52.10
CA LYS A 35 -21.91 12.04 52.83
C LYS A 35 -20.64 11.67 52.02
N PRO A 36 -19.53 12.40 52.21
CA PRO A 36 -18.35 12.25 51.39
C PRO A 36 -17.48 11.09 51.92
N GLY A 37 -17.21 10.14 51.06
CA GLY A 37 -16.28 9.03 51.27
C GLY A 37 -14.95 9.30 50.59
N SER A 38 -13.93 9.33 51.44
CA SER A 38 -12.50 9.49 51.21
C SER A 38 -11.97 8.88 49.88
N GLY A 39 -11.18 9.75 49.24
CA GLY A 39 -10.49 9.43 48.00
C GLY A 39 -9.59 8.20 48.04
N LYS A 40 -9.87 7.28 47.14
CA LYS A 40 -8.85 6.43 46.57
C LYS A 40 -8.48 7.03 45.21
N ARG A 41 -7.31 7.71 45.19
CA ARG A 41 -6.65 8.04 43.92
C ARG A 41 -6.50 6.74 43.13
N GLY A 42 -7.44 6.50 42.23
CA GLY A 42 -7.29 5.51 41.17
C GLY A 42 -6.12 5.95 40.32
N GLN A 43 -4.98 5.26 40.47
CA GLN A 43 -3.93 5.34 39.48
C GLN A 43 -4.54 4.93 38.15
N ALA A 44 -4.75 5.91 37.29
CA ALA A 44 -5.01 5.68 35.90
C ALA A 44 -3.83 4.85 35.37
N ARG A 45 -4.07 3.55 35.21
CA ARG A 45 -3.20 2.69 34.43
C ARG A 45 -3.18 3.32 33.05
N ARG A 46 -2.14 4.09 32.79
CA ARG A 46 -1.75 4.44 31.43
C ARG A 46 -1.55 3.09 30.74
N GLY A 47 -2.58 2.64 30.04
CA GLY A 47 -2.49 1.57 29.10
C GLY A 47 -1.46 2.03 28.08
N GLY A 48 -0.22 1.60 28.24
CA GLY A 48 0.80 1.72 27.23
C GLY A 48 0.33 0.92 26.03
N GLY A 49 -0.37 1.59 25.13
CA GLY A 49 -0.64 1.03 23.81
C GLY A 49 0.71 0.70 23.22
N ARG A 50 1.04 -0.59 23.11
CA ARG A 50 2.20 -1.03 22.34
C ARG A 50 1.93 -0.53 20.93
N THR A 51 2.56 0.59 20.58
CA THR A 51 2.60 1.05 19.19
C THR A 51 3.16 -0.12 18.40
N ALA A 52 2.39 -0.60 17.42
CA ALA A 52 2.87 -1.65 16.54
C ALA A 52 4.24 -1.21 15.99
N ALA A 53 5.22 -2.12 16.04
CA ALA A 53 6.55 -1.83 15.51
C ALA A 53 6.39 -1.35 14.06
N ARG A 54 7.10 -0.27 13.72
CA ARG A 54 7.09 0.27 12.35
C ARG A 54 7.73 -0.77 11.43
N GLU A 55 7.03 -1.14 10.37
CA GLU A 55 7.61 -1.94 9.31
C GLU A 55 8.46 -1.06 8.39
N ARG A 56 9.66 -1.53 8.09
CA ARG A 56 10.59 -0.86 7.19
C ARG A 56 10.80 -1.72 5.97
N SER A 57 10.71 -1.07 4.81
CA SER A 57 10.95 -1.67 3.50
C SER A 57 11.87 -0.78 2.69
N ALA A 58 12.43 -1.33 1.64
CA ALA A 58 13.17 -0.59 0.63
C ALA A 58 12.82 -1.11 -0.75
N GLY A 59 13.02 -0.28 -1.77
CA GLY A 59 12.72 -0.64 -3.15
C GLY A 59 13.38 0.29 -4.15
N GLY A 60 13.14 0.04 -5.44
CA GLY A 60 13.80 0.73 -6.52
C GLY A 60 12.87 1.28 -7.60
N VAL A 61 13.28 2.41 -8.16
CA VAL A 61 12.89 2.88 -9.48
C VAL A 61 14.02 2.48 -10.42
N VAL A 62 13.85 1.40 -11.17
CA VAL A 62 14.85 0.93 -12.12
C VAL A 62 14.53 1.49 -13.50
N VAL A 63 15.49 2.19 -14.08
CA VAL A 63 15.33 2.83 -15.40
C VAL A 63 16.23 2.18 -16.46
N ARG A 64 15.69 2.15 -17.69
CA ARG A 64 16.41 1.74 -18.91
C ARG A 64 16.02 2.71 -20.02
N GLY A 65 16.88 3.72 -20.27
CA GLY A 65 16.52 4.80 -21.18
C GLY A 65 15.32 5.60 -20.65
N ASP A 66 14.22 5.59 -21.38
CA ASP A 66 12.95 6.27 -21.03
C ASP A 66 11.90 5.33 -20.42
N GLU A 67 12.27 4.11 -20.05
CA GLU A 67 11.40 3.12 -19.45
C GLU A 67 11.69 2.91 -17.97
N VAL A 68 10.69 2.48 -17.22
CA VAL A 68 10.78 2.03 -15.82
C VAL A 68 10.17 0.65 -15.67
N VAL A 69 10.79 -0.22 -14.87
CA VAL A 69 10.21 -1.54 -14.57
C VAL A 69 9.15 -1.42 -13.48
N VAL A 70 8.05 -2.11 -13.68
CA VAL A 70 6.95 -2.23 -12.73
C VAL A 70 6.55 -3.69 -12.55
N ILE A 71 5.86 -3.97 -11.44
CA ILE A 71 5.45 -5.33 -11.07
C ILE A 71 3.96 -5.40 -10.72
N VAL A 72 3.41 -6.60 -10.79
CA VAL A 72 2.17 -6.99 -10.10
C VAL A 72 2.53 -8.00 -9.02
N PRO A 73 2.55 -7.62 -7.74
CA PRO A 73 2.79 -8.58 -6.65
C PRO A 73 1.72 -9.67 -6.62
N SER A 74 2.11 -10.91 -6.31
CA SER A 74 1.19 -12.05 -6.12
C SER A 74 0.19 -11.78 -4.98
N ARG A 75 0.61 -10.99 -3.98
CA ARG A 75 -0.25 -10.56 -2.90
C ARG A 75 -1.19 -9.45 -3.33
N ARG A 76 -2.50 -9.69 -3.19
CA ARG A 76 -3.55 -8.72 -3.51
C ARG A 76 -3.62 -7.56 -2.53
N ALA A 77 -4.18 -6.43 -2.99
CA ALA A 77 -4.62 -5.35 -2.12
C ALA A 77 -5.72 -5.82 -1.15
N SER A 78 -6.03 -5.03 -0.12
CA SER A 78 -7.01 -5.38 0.92
C SER A 78 -8.43 -5.58 0.38
N ASP A 79 -8.74 -5.01 -0.76
CA ASP A 79 -10.01 -5.17 -1.49
C ASP A 79 -10.01 -6.31 -2.51
N GLY A 80 -8.90 -7.08 -2.60
CA GLY A 80 -8.71 -8.18 -3.54
C GLY A 80 -8.25 -7.76 -4.93
N SER A 81 -8.05 -6.48 -5.19
CA SER A 81 -7.58 -5.97 -6.49
C SER A 81 -6.10 -6.26 -6.72
N LYS A 82 -5.72 -6.35 -8.00
CA LYS A 82 -4.32 -6.32 -8.42
C LYS A 82 -3.81 -4.88 -8.35
N VAL A 83 -2.58 -4.72 -7.95
CA VAL A 83 -1.89 -3.42 -7.96
C VAL A 83 -0.71 -3.49 -8.92
N VAL A 84 -0.45 -2.40 -9.62
CA VAL A 84 0.81 -2.17 -10.32
C VAL A 84 1.68 -1.32 -9.39
N ALA A 85 2.87 -1.80 -9.11
CA ALA A 85 3.76 -1.23 -8.10
C ALA A 85 5.23 -1.19 -8.58
N LEU A 86 6.04 -0.43 -7.87
CA LEU A 86 7.50 -0.52 -7.95
C LEU A 86 7.99 -1.73 -7.14
N PRO A 87 9.10 -2.38 -7.54
CA PRO A 87 9.71 -3.47 -6.77
C PRO A 87 10.16 -2.98 -5.40
N LYS A 88 9.78 -3.70 -4.33
CA LYS A 88 10.09 -3.36 -2.94
C LYS A 88 9.71 -4.45 -1.96
N GLY A 89 10.51 -4.66 -0.95
CA GLY A 89 10.19 -5.58 0.14
C GLY A 89 10.78 -5.19 1.47
N HIS A 90 10.77 -6.12 2.41
CA HIS A 90 11.23 -5.87 3.76
C HIS A 90 12.74 -5.77 3.84
N ILE A 91 13.23 -4.93 4.77
CA ILE A 91 14.65 -4.88 5.12
C ILE A 91 14.90 -6.03 6.10
N ASP A 92 15.72 -6.98 5.71
CA ASP A 92 16.05 -8.15 6.53
C ASP A 92 17.04 -7.81 7.65
N PRO A 93 17.10 -8.63 8.72
CA PRO A 93 18.06 -8.45 9.79
C PRO A 93 19.50 -8.46 9.26
N GLY A 94 20.22 -7.35 9.47
CA GLY A 94 21.60 -7.18 9.02
C GLY A 94 21.76 -6.44 7.70
N GLU A 95 20.67 -6.20 6.96
CA GLU A 95 20.69 -5.36 5.76
C GLU A 95 20.52 -3.86 6.10
N ASN A 96 21.16 -3.01 5.32
CA ASN A 96 20.75 -1.62 5.22
C ASN A 96 19.68 -1.44 4.11
N ALA A 97 19.07 -0.25 4.02
CA ALA A 97 17.99 -0.01 3.07
C ALA A 97 18.41 -0.17 1.60
N LEU A 98 19.63 0.24 1.24
CA LEU A 98 20.14 0.10 -0.12
C LEU A 98 20.38 -1.36 -0.50
N GLN A 99 20.93 -2.15 0.42
CA GLN A 99 21.14 -3.60 0.21
C GLN A 99 19.79 -4.31 -0.02
N ALA A 100 18.79 -4.03 0.85
CA ALA A 100 17.46 -4.56 0.68
C ALA A 100 16.83 -4.15 -0.66
N ALA A 101 16.93 -2.87 -1.04
CA ALA A 101 16.40 -2.39 -2.33
C ALA A 101 17.06 -3.11 -3.51
N THR A 102 18.37 -3.32 -3.49
CA THR A 102 19.11 -4.02 -4.56
C THR A 102 18.67 -5.49 -4.66
N ARG A 103 18.50 -6.17 -3.51
CA ARG A 103 18.02 -7.56 -3.46
C ARG A 103 16.60 -7.65 -4.00
N GLU A 104 15.67 -6.83 -3.51
CA GLU A 104 14.26 -6.83 -3.92
C GLU A 104 14.08 -6.50 -5.41
N VAL A 105 14.85 -5.54 -5.94
CA VAL A 105 14.87 -5.27 -7.39
C VAL A 105 15.21 -6.53 -8.16
N ARG A 106 16.26 -7.24 -7.77
CA ARG A 106 16.68 -8.45 -8.46
C ARG A 106 15.65 -9.59 -8.34
N GLU A 107 15.12 -9.83 -7.14
CA GLU A 107 14.17 -10.90 -6.85
C GLU A 107 12.83 -10.66 -7.55
N GLU A 108 12.24 -9.48 -7.37
CA GLU A 108 10.92 -9.15 -7.89
C GLU A 108 10.89 -8.83 -9.40
N THR A 109 12.05 -8.53 -10.01
CA THR A 109 12.08 -8.14 -11.44
C THR A 109 12.98 -8.99 -12.31
N GLY A 110 13.86 -9.83 -11.76
CA GLY A 110 14.90 -10.54 -12.53
C GLY A 110 16.03 -9.63 -13.04
N ILE A 111 16.02 -8.36 -12.67
CA ILE A 111 16.92 -7.34 -13.21
C ILE A 111 18.12 -7.14 -12.28
N VAL A 112 19.31 -7.08 -12.85
CA VAL A 112 20.52 -6.56 -12.20
C VAL A 112 20.65 -5.08 -12.55
N ALA A 113 20.70 -4.23 -11.52
CA ALA A 113 20.76 -2.79 -11.69
C ALA A 113 21.76 -2.16 -10.71
N GLU A 114 22.37 -1.06 -11.11
CA GLU A 114 23.32 -0.30 -10.28
C GLU A 114 22.60 0.87 -9.59
N PRO A 115 22.79 1.07 -8.27
CA PRO A 115 22.21 2.19 -7.57
C PRO A 115 22.87 3.52 -7.97
N VAL A 116 22.03 4.52 -8.28
CA VAL A 116 22.46 5.86 -8.70
C VAL A 116 22.34 6.85 -7.54
N THR A 117 21.14 6.97 -6.93
CA THR A 117 20.89 7.92 -5.84
C THR A 117 19.68 7.51 -5.01
N GLU A 118 19.59 8.06 -3.79
CA GLU A 118 18.38 7.94 -2.96
C GLU A 118 17.33 8.95 -3.43
N LEU A 119 16.09 8.48 -3.65
CA LEU A 119 14.94 9.31 -4.03
C LEU A 119 14.15 9.80 -2.84
N GLY A 120 14.32 9.14 -1.69
CA GLY A 120 13.66 9.47 -0.43
C GLY A 120 12.77 8.35 0.12
N GLU A 121 12.00 8.68 1.16
CA GLU A 121 11.18 7.72 1.90
C GLU A 121 9.70 8.07 1.79
N THR A 122 8.86 7.06 1.56
CA THR A 122 7.40 7.17 1.68
C THR A 122 6.94 6.62 3.01
N ARG A 123 5.86 7.18 3.57
CA ARG A 123 5.30 6.73 4.85
C ARG A 123 3.79 6.63 4.74
N TYR A 124 3.26 5.48 5.17
CA TYR A 124 1.82 5.24 5.18
C TYR A 124 1.43 4.26 6.28
N TRP A 125 0.13 4.11 6.48
CA TRP A 125 -0.46 3.19 7.42
C TRP A 125 -1.27 2.18 6.64
N TYR A 126 -1.18 0.92 7.01
CA TYR A 126 -2.03 -0.10 6.44
C TYR A 126 -2.63 -0.99 7.53
N ARG A 127 -3.68 -1.73 7.20
CA ARG A 127 -4.34 -2.62 8.15
C ARG A 127 -3.98 -4.06 7.86
N ARG A 128 -3.58 -4.79 8.91
CA ARG A 128 -3.36 -6.23 8.88
C ARG A 128 -3.88 -6.81 10.20
N ASP A 129 -4.75 -7.85 10.13
CA ASP A 129 -5.34 -8.55 11.28
C ASP A 129 -6.01 -7.57 12.28
N GLY A 130 -6.75 -6.61 11.75
CA GLY A 130 -7.45 -5.59 12.55
C GLY A 130 -6.56 -4.52 13.18
N ARG A 131 -5.23 -4.57 12.98
CA ARG A 131 -4.26 -3.62 13.51
C ARG A 131 -3.83 -2.62 12.44
N THR A 132 -3.64 -1.38 12.84
CA THR A 132 -3.02 -0.36 11.99
C THR A 132 -1.52 -0.38 12.19
N ILE A 133 -0.77 -0.62 11.11
CA ILE A 133 0.68 -0.78 11.12
C ILE A 133 1.30 0.38 10.35
N PRO A 134 2.21 1.16 10.97
CA PRO A 134 2.98 2.17 10.27
C PRO A 134 4.05 1.49 9.41
N LYS A 135 4.12 1.85 8.14
CA LYS A 135 5.14 1.38 7.20
C LYS A 135 5.89 2.54 6.58
N SER A 136 7.18 2.39 6.44
CA SER A 136 8.03 3.27 5.65
C SER A 136 8.76 2.47 4.57
N VAL A 137 8.95 3.10 3.40
CA VAL A 137 9.68 2.51 2.28
C VAL A 137 10.68 3.52 1.77
N ALA A 138 11.96 3.17 1.83
CA ALA A 138 13.04 3.93 1.22
C ALA A 138 13.16 3.54 -0.27
N PHE A 139 13.20 4.53 -1.16
CA PHE A 139 13.34 4.30 -2.59
C PHE A 139 14.65 4.86 -3.12
N TYR A 140 15.26 4.09 -4.04
CA TYR A 140 16.49 4.44 -4.74
C TYR A 140 16.26 4.41 -6.23
N LEU A 141 16.96 5.28 -6.96
CA LEU A 141 17.07 5.21 -8.41
C LEU A 141 18.15 4.19 -8.76
N PHE A 142 17.84 3.32 -9.71
CA PHE A 142 18.77 2.34 -10.27
C PHE A 142 18.83 2.49 -11.78
N GLU A 143 20.01 2.25 -12.33
CA GLU A 143 20.22 2.09 -13.76
C GLU A 143 20.35 0.61 -14.12
N TYR A 144 19.61 0.19 -15.14
CA TYR A 144 19.61 -1.18 -15.65
C TYR A 144 21.01 -1.56 -16.16
N ILE A 145 21.48 -2.75 -15.80
CA ILE A 145 22.69 -3.35 -16.32
C ILE A 145 22.35 -4.53 -17.22
N GLU A 146 21.66 -5.54 -16.70
CA GLU A 146 21.33 -6.78 -17.40
C GLU A 146 20.13 -7.49 -16.75
N GLY A 147 19.70 -8.61 -17.32
CA GLY A 147 18.60 -9.44 -16.81
C GLY A 147 17.33 -9.30 -17.63
N ASP A 148 16.40 -10.21 -17.38
CA ASP A 148 15.11 -10.25 -18.06
C ASP A 148 13.97 -10.26 -17.02
N THR A 149 12.90 -9.51 -17.29
CA THR A 149 11.73 -9.47 -16.42
C THR A 149 10.97 -10.79 -16.35
N ALA A 150 11.27 -11.75 -17.19
CA ALA A 150 10.77 -13.14 -17.11
C ALA A 150 11.40 -13.94 -15.95
N ASP A 151 12.53 -13.48 -15.41
CA ASP A 151 13.30 -14.15 -14.34
C ASP A 151 12.92 -13.69 -12.93
N HIS A 152 11.79 -12.99 -12.78
CA HIS A 152 11.25 -12.61 -11.47
C HIS A 152 10.87 -13.84 -10.63
N ASP A 153 10.83 -13.71 -9.32
CA ASP A 153 10.46 -14.77 -8.39
C ASP A 153 8.93 -14.99 -8.30
N ASP A 154 8.53 -15.96 -7.45
CA ASP A 154 7.12 -16.34 -7.23
C ASP A 154 6.32 -15.30 -6.41
N GLU A 155 6.98 -14.30 -5.82
CA GLU A 155 6.31 -13.21 -5.09
C GLU A 155 5.64 -12.22 -6.03
N VAL A 156 5.98 -12.27 -7.33
CA VAL A 156 5.48 -11.41 -8.38
C VAL A 156 4.75 -12.24 -9.45
N GLU A 157 3.55 -11.80 -9.85
CA GLU A 157 2.80 -12.43 -10.95
C GLU A 157 3.33 -11.99 -12.33
N LYS A 158 3.87 -10.77 -12.38
CA LYS A 158 4.36 -10.16 -13.62
C LYS A 158 5.29 -8.98 -13.33
N ALA A 159 6.40 -8.93 -14.05
CA ALA A 159 7.26 -7.76 -14.17
C ALA A 159 7.35 -7.33 -15.64
N TRP A 160 7.35 -6.02 -15.93
CA TRP A 160 7.49 -5.51 -17.29
C TRP A 160 7.93 -4.04 -17.29
N TRP A 161 8.43 -3.61 -18.44
CA TRP A 161 8.83 -2.22 -18.69
C TRP A 161 7.66 -1.39 -19.18
N ILE A 162 7.54 -0.16 -18.71
CA ILE A 162 6.61 0.86 -19.20
C ILE A 162 7.35 2.17 -19.46
N PRO A 163 6.90 3.02 -20.38
CA PRO A 163 7.43 4.36 -20.52
C PRO A 163 7.34 5.14 -19.19
N LEU A 164 8.37 5.92 -18.86
CA LEU A 164 8.35 6.78 -17.66
C LEU A 164 7.14 7.74 -17.66
N SER A 165 6.73 8.21 -18.85
CA SER A 165 5.53 9.05 -19.03
C SER A 165 4.25 8.37 -18.55
N ASP A 166 4.16 7.06 -18.66
CA ASP A 166 2.95 6.27 -18.36
C ASP A 166 2.87 5.85 -16.90
N ALA A 167 3.99 5.92 -16.16
CA ALA A 167 4.04 5.52 -14.76
C ALA A 167 2.99 6.23 -13.89
N ARG A 168 2.61 7.48 -14.24
CA ARG A 168 1.59 8.24 -13.51
C ARG A 168 0.21 7.60 -13.62
N SER A 169 -0.14 7.02 -14.75
CA SER A 169 -1.43 6.35 -14.99
C SER A 169 -1.42 4.88 -14.59
N GLU A 170 -0.29 4.20 -14.76
CA GLU A 170 -0.17 2.77 -14.54
C GLU A 170 0.03 2.39 -13.07
N LEU A 171 0.88 3.12 -12.32
CA LEU A 171 1.13 2.82 -10.91
C LEU A 171 -0.10 3.07 -10.04
N SER A 172 -0.43 2.10 -9.20
CA SER A 172 -1.61 2.17 -8.34
C SER A 172 -1.46 3.15 -7.16
N HIS A 173 -0.24 3.38 -6.68
CA HIS A 173 0.02 4.17 -5.48
C HIS A 173 0.60 5.56 -5.79
N ALA A 174 -0.04 6.61 -5.26
CA ALA A 174 0.40 8.00 -5.45
C ALA A 174 1.85 8.24 -4.98
N ALA A 175 2.26 7.61 -3.87
CA ALA A 175 3.61 7.73 -3.34
C ALA A 175 4.68 7.14 -4.28
N GLU A 176 4.38 6.05 -4.97
CA GLU A 176 5.29 5.45 -5.96
C GLU A 176 5.37 6.30 -7.24
N ARG A 177 4.24 6.88 -7.67
CA ARG A 177 4.23 7.86 -8.77
C ARG A 177 5.11 9.07 -8.49
N GLU A 178 5.15 9.54 -7.24
CA GLU A 178 6.04 10.62 -6.81
C GLU A 178 7.52 10.20 -6.91
N MET A 179 7.87 8.97 -6.55
CA MET A 179 9.24 8.48 -6.67
C MET A 179 9.69 8.41 -8.13
N VAL A 180 8.83 7.94 -9.05
CA VAL A 180 9.14 7.97 -10.49
C VAL A 180 9.29 9.39 -11.00
N ALA A 181 8.46 10.34 -10.55
CA ALA A 181 8.61 11.74 -10.93
C ALA A 181 9.95 12.35 -10.47
N LYS A 182 10.40 12.01 -9.25
CA LYS A 182 11.73 12.41 -8.75
C LYS A 182 12.86 11.79 -9.56
N ALA A 183 12.73 10.53 -9.93
CA ALA A 183 13.70 9.84 -10.79
C ALA A 183 13.79 10.54 -12.15
N ALA A 184 12.67 10.86 -12.80
CA ALA A 184 12.64 11.59 -14.06
C ALA A 184 13.32 12.98 -13.96
N GLN A 185 13.03 13.73 -12.89
CA GLN A 185 13.66 15.04 -12.63
C GLN A 185 15.19 14.92 -12.46
N TYR A 186 15.66 13.89 -11.75
CA TYR A 186 17.08 13.62 -11.58
C TYR A 186 17.76 13.37 -12.93
N LEU A 187 17.18 12.49 -13.76
CA LEU A 187 17.70 12.14 -15.08
C LEU A 187 17.73 13.35 -16.03
N GLU A 188 16.70 14.19 -16.01
CA GLU A 188 16.68 15.45 -16.78
C GLU A 188 17.76 16.43 -16.32
N GLY A 189 18.05 16.49 -15.02
CA GLY A 189 19.09 17.32 -14.42
C GLY A 189 20.50 16.87 -14.82
N GLU A 190 20.77 15.58 -14.76
CA GLU A 190 22.05 14.98 -15.19
C GLU A 190 22.28 15.11 -16.70
N GLY A 191 21.22 14.97 -17.52
CA GLY A 191 21.29 15.15 -18.97
C GLY A 191 21.65 16.58 -19.40
N LYS A 192 21.41 17.60 -18.55
CA LYS A 192 21.80 18.99 -18.78
C LYS A 192 23.22 19.33 -18.29
N ALA A 193 23.80 18.45 -17.46
CA ALA A 193 25.13 18.67 -16.88
C ALA A 193 26.28 18.03 -17.71
N ARG A 194 25.92 17.26 -18.75
CA ARG A 194 26.85 16.66 -19.72
C ARG A 194 26.80 17.41 -21.03
#